data_550ac5deb8bbc061d6a11724bb7da9c4
#
_entry.id   550ac5deb8bbc061d6a11724bb7da9c4
#
_cell.length_a   1.000
_cell.length_b   1.000
_cell.length_c   1.000
_cell.angle_alpha   90.00
_cell.angle_beta   90.00
_cell.angle_gamma   90.00
#
_symmetry.space_group_name_H-M   'P 1'
#
loop_
_entity.id
_entity.type
_entity.pdbx_description
1 polymer ?
#
loop_
_entity_poly.entity_id
_entity_poly.type
_entity_poly.pdbx_seq_one_letter_code
_entity_poly.pdbx_strand_id
1 'polypeptide(L)'
;MAVKEYNSLQAGLALLPLLFTITVSGMITGRLVSRFGNYRWPVVIGWFVGAVSPGMVMIWRRNDSAVVWVLTYVIGGLGQGAILNAQNFASQALCNPGDEGKAAAMYVFSRQVGMSLGVGIGATTFQNVMSLKLKWEGLPTSIATHAEAYIPTLHALPYGTTRDVIYDSYKFGIQIVFAVALALSVVALILTVLFMKNVNMDRKLDTEHILDDQRMARHWGRKEQALDSDGKQ
;
A
#
# COMPACT_ATOMS: atom_id res chain seq x y z
N MET A 1 8.57 -18.28 5.59
CA MET A 1 8.19 -19.47 6.35
C MET A 1 8.21 -20.72 5.45
N ALA A 2 7.18 -21.01 4.67
CA ALA A 2 7.14 -22.28 3.91
C ALA A 2 8.34 -22.51 2.98
N VAL A 3 8.72 -21.56 2.14
CA VAL A 3 9.76 -21.77 1.11
C VAL A 3 11.20 -21.62 1.60
N LYS A 4 11.46 -20.72 2.58
CA LYS A 4 12.82 -20.46 3.12
C LYS A 4 13.03 -20.98 4.54
N GLU A 5 12.11 -21.78 5.09
CA GLU A 5 12.20 -22.40 6.41
C GLU A 5 12.44 -21.41 7.57
N TYR A 6 12.04 -20.12 7.41
CA TYR A 6 12.21 -19.11 8.43
C TYR A 6 11.27 -19.30 9.61
N ASN A 7 11.76 -19.11 10.81
CA ASN A 7 10.94 -19.00 12.01
C ASN A 7 10.05 -17.76 11.95
N SER A 8 8.98 -17.71 12.76
CA SER A 8 8.03 -16.58 12.79
C SER A 8 8.74 -15.24 13.03
N LEU A 9 9.73 -15.19 13.90
CA LEU A 9 10.52 -13.99 14.17
C LEU A 9 11.35 -13.56 12.95
N GLN A 10 12.02 -14.51 12.30
CA GLN A 10 12.80 -14.22 11.08
C GLN A 10 11.93 -13.75 9.92
N ALA A 11 10.73 -14.30 9.80
CA ALA A 11 9.76 -13.85 8.80
C ALA A 11 9.28 -12.42 9.07
N GLY A 12 9.07 -12.05 10.34
CA GLY A 12 8.74 -10.67 10.74
C GLY A 12 9.89 -9.71 10.43
N LEU A 13 11.13 -10.07 10.80
CA LEU A 13 12.32 -9.27 10.48
C LEU A 13 12.52 -9.07 8.97
N ALA A 14 12.19 -10.08 8.16
CA ALA A 14 12.27 -10.00 6.71
C ALA A 14 11.31 -8.97 6.09
N LEU A 15 10.25 -8.57 6.79
CA LEU A 15 9.30 -7.54 6.34
C LEU A 15 9.70 -6.11 6.74
N LEU A 16 10.67 -5.94 7.65
CA LEU A 16 11.12 -4.61 8.09
C LEU A 16 11.58 -3.70 6.94
N PRO A 17 12.37 -4.17 5.96
CA PRO A 17 12.77 -3.33 4.83
C PRO A 17 11.59 -2.77 4.06
N LEU A 18 10.52 -3.57 3.88
CA LEU A 18 9.30 -3.13 3.22
C LEU A 18 8.59 -2.02 4.01
N LEU A 19 8.35 -2.24 5.31
CA LEU A 19 7.64 -1.29 6.18
C LEU A 19 8.39 0.03 6.31
N PHE A 20 9.71 -0.04 6.53
CA PHE A 20 10.56 1.15 6.60
C PHE A 20 10.51 1.94 5.29
N THR A 21 10.61 1.25 4.16
CA THR A 21 10.62 1.90 2.84
C THR A 21 9.27 2.52 2.49
N ILE A 22 8.14 1.89 2.85
CA ILE A 22 6.80 2.48 2.69
C ILE A 22 6.71 3.81 3.45
N THR A 23 7.17 3.84 4.70
CA THR A 23 7.11 5.04 5.53
C THR A 23 7.96 6.18 4.95
N VAL A 24 9.22 5.90 4.64
CA VAL A 24 10.15 6.89 4.09
C VAL A 24 9.67 7.40 2.72
N SER A 25 9.27 6.50 1.83
CA SER A 25 8.72 6.86 0.52
C SER A 25 7.46 7.72 0.64
N GLY A 26 6.58 7.40 1.58
CA GLY A 26 5.40 8.19 1.87
C GLY A 26 5.72 9.62 2.30
N MET A 27 6.70 9.79 3.19
CA MET A 27 7.14 11.12 3.65
C MET A 27 7.74 11.95 2.51
N ILE A 28 8.60 11.33 1.67
CA ILE A 28 9.20 11.98 0.51
C ILE A 28 8.12 12.40 -0.48
N THR A 29 7.20 11.49 -0.79
CA THR A 29 6.08 11.76 -1.72
C THR A 29 5.18 12.87 -1.22
N GLY A 30 4.87 12.91 0.08
CA GLY A 30 4.08 13.97 0.68
C GLY A 30 4.74 15.34 0.49
N ARG A 31 6.05 15.44 0.74
CA ARG A 31 6.81 16.69 0.51
C ARG A 31 6.87 17.10 -0.97
N LEU A 32 7.06 16.13 -1.87
CA LEU A 32 7.09 16.40 -3.30
C LEU A 32 5.73 16.90 -3.81
N VAL A 33 4.64 16.25 -3.41
CA VAL A 33 3.28 16.67 -3.80
C VAL A 33 2.98 18.08 -3.27
N SER A 34 3.29 18.36 -2.01
CA SER A 34 3.10 19.71 -1.43
C SER A 34 3.93 20.78 -2.12
N ARG A 35 5.17 20.46 -2.55
CA ARG A 35 6.07 21.43 -3.17
C ARG A 35 5.73 21.70 -4.63
N PHE A 36 5.34 20.67 -5.38
CA PHE A 36 5.08 20.78 -6.83
C PHE A 36 3.60 20.96 -7.19
N GLY A 37 2.69 20.84 -6.22
CA GLY A 37 1.26 20.98 -6.43
C GLY A 37 0.65 19.97 -7.41
N ASN A 38 1.39 18.90 -7.72
CA ASN A 38 0.99 17.91 -8.72
C ASN A 38 1.06 16.49 -8.15
N TYR A 39 -0.10 15.86 -7.99
CA TYR A 39 -0.23 14.51 -7.43
C TYR A 39 -0.22 13.40 -8.49
N ARG A 40 -0.44 13.73 -9.77
CA ARG A 40 -0.58 12.73 -10.85
C ARG A 40 0.71 11.94 -11.07
N TRP A 41 1.84 12.63 -11.16
CA TRP A 41 3.14 12.00 -11.41
C TRP A 41 3.55 11.00 -10.32
N PRO A 42 3.47 11.32 -9.03
CA PRO A 42 3.79 10.35 -7.98
C PRO A 42 2.89 9.11 -7.99
N VAL A 43 1.59 9.26 -8.34
CA VAL A 43 0.69 8.10 -8.45
C VAL A 43 1.08 7.21 -9.62
N VAL A 44 1.35 7.78 -10.81
CA VAL A 44 1.74 7.00 -12.01
C VAL A 44 3.09 6.30 -11.78
N ILE A 45 4.09 7.02 -11.28
CA ILE A 45 5.40 6.45 -10.96
C ILE A 45 5.25 5.37 -9.87
N GLY A 46 4.44 5.64 -8.85
CA GLY A 46 4.17 4.69 -7.77
C GLY A 46 3.57 3.38 -8.28
N TRP A 47 2.58 3.43 -9.17
CA TRP A 47 2.00 2.22 -9.79
C TRP A 47 3.01 1.49 -10.67
N PHE A 48 3.81 2.21 -11.44
CA PHE A 48 4.86 1.60 -12.27
C PHE A 48 5.89 0.86 -11.40
N VAL A 49 6.47 1.54 -10.41
CA VAL A 49 7.45 0.95 -9.47
C VAL A 49 6.81 -0.16 -8.64
N GLY A 50 5.56 0.05 -8.18
CA GLY A 50 4.80 -0.93 -7.42
C GLY A 50 4.49 -2.21 -8.20
N ALA A 51 4.31 -2.13 -9.52
CA ALA A 51 4.11 -3.30 -10.39
C ALA A 51 5.39 -4.12 -10.60
N VAL A 52 6.58 -3.50 -10.52
CA VAL A 52 7.86 -4.21 -10.65
C VAL A 52 8.05 -5.25 -9.54
N SER A 53 7.67 -4.92 -8.30
CA SER A 53 7.86 -5.80 -7.14
C SER A 53 7.15 -7.16 -7.27
N PRO A 54 5.84 -7.27 -7.53
CA PRO A 54 5.21 -8.57 -7.75
C PRO A 54 5.78 -9.32 -8.96
N GLY A 55 6.22 -8.61 -10.02
CA GLY A 55 6.91 -9.20 -11.15
C GLY A 55 8.24 -9.86 -10.75
N MET A 56 9.02 -9.21 -9.88
CA MET A 56 10.26 -9.78 -9.35
C MET A 56 10.01 -11.02 -8.49
N VAL A 57 8.94 -11.04 -7.69
CA VAL A 57 8.59 -12.21 -6.86
C VAL A 57 8.30 -13.44 -7.71
N MET A 58 7.72 -13.28 -8.91
CA MET A 58 7.46 -14.42 -9.82
C MET A 58 8.74 -15.12 -10.27
N ILE A 59 9.87 -14.40 -10.34
CA ILE A 59 11.16 -14.92 -10.81
C ILE A 59 11.96 -15.57 -9.66
N TRP A 60 11.54 -15.41 -8.40
CA TRP A 60 12.27 -15.91 -7.25
C TRP A 60 12.50 -17.41 -7.30
N ARG A 61 13.74 -17.79 -6.94
CA ARG A 61 14.19 -19.18 -6.79
C ARG A 61 14.50 -19.48 -5.33
N ARG A 62 14.45 -20.77 -4.95
CA ARG A 62 14.75 -21.22 -3.58
C ARG A 62 16.13 -20.80 -3.10
N ASN A 63 17.13 -20.75 -4.01
CA ASN A 63 18.53 -20.44 -3.71
C ASN A 63 18.87 -18.95 -3.88
N ASP A 64 17.90 -18.08 -4.11
CA ASP A 64 18.21 -16.66 -4.27
C ASP A 64 18.76 -16.04 -2.98
N SER A 65 19.76 -15.18 -3.19
CA SER A 65 20.44 -14.42 -2.14
C SER A 65 19.45 -13.55 -1.34
N ALA A 66 19.76 -13.28 -0.08
CA ALA A 66 19.00 -12.36 0.76
C ALA A 66 18.85 -10.97 0.11
N VAL A 67 19.84 -10.55 -0.67
CA VAL A 67 19.82 -9.26 -1.37
C VAL A 67 18.68 -9.15 -2.36
N VAL A 68 18.35 -10.21 -3.09
CA VAL A 68 17.29 -10.19 -4.12
C VAL A 68 15.92 -9.92 -3.50
N TRP A 69 15.58 -10.61 -2.42
CA TRP A 69 14.27 -10.40 -1.79
C TRP A 69 14.20 -9.08 -1.01
N VAL A 70 15.30 -8.63 -0.36
CA VAL A 70 15.35 -7.31 0.27
C VAL A 70 15.15 -6.21 -0.77
N LEU A 71 15.84 -6.30 -1.92
CA LEU A 71 15.68 -5.34 -3.02
C LEU A 71 14.25 -5.32 -3.55
N THR A 72 13.63 -6.49 -3.70
CA THR A 72 12.21 -6.58 -4.13
C THR A 72 11.28 -5.88 -3.13
N TYR A 73 11.49 -6.06 -1.82
CA TYR A 73 10.68 -5.40 -0.80
C TYR A 73 10.94 -3.89 -0.75
N VAL A 74 12.16 -3.45 -0.94
CA VAL A 74 12.49 -2.01 -1.04
C VAL A 74 11.79 -1.38 -2.24
N ILE A 75 11.87 -1.99 -3.42
CA ILE A 75 11.18 -1.50 -4.62
C ILE A 75 9.66 -1.47 -4.41
N GLY A 76 9.09 -2.55 -3.85
CA GLY A 76 7.67 -2.60 -3.53
C GLY A 76 7.24 -1.53 -2.53
N GLY A 77 8.05 -1.31 -1.49
CA GLY A 77 7.81 -0.28 -0.49
C GLY A 77 7.86 1.14 -1.05
N LEU A 78 8.80 1.42 -1.96
CA LEU A 78 8.88 2.70 -2.66
C LEU A 78 7.61 2.98 -3.47
N GLY A 79 7.16 2.03 -4.26
CA GLY A 79 5.93 2.15 -5.06
C GLY A 79 4.69 2.33 -4.19
N GLN A 80 4.49 1.46 -3.20
CA GLN A 80 3.33 1.50 -2.32
C GLN A 80 3.27 2.78 -1.47
N GLY A 81 4.40 3.23 -0.90
CA GLY A 81 4.46 4.46 -0.12
C GLY A 81 4.11 5.69 -0.95
N ALA A 82 4.57 5.74 -2.21
CA ALA A 82 4.22 6.81 -3.13
C ALA A 82 2.72 6.83 -3.46
N ILE A 83 2.14 5.66 -3.81
CA ILE A 83 0.72 5.53 -4.15
C ILE A 83 -0.17 5.97 -2.99
N LEU A 84 0.07 5.45 -1.78
CA LEU A 84 -0.79 5.67 -0.62
C LEU A 84 -0.96 7.14 -0.29
N ASN A 85 0.13 7.89 -0.25
CA ASN A 85 0.08 9.31 0.09
C ASN A 85 -0.43 10.16 -1.08
N ALA A 86 0.05 9.91 -2.30
CA ALA A 86 -0.37 10.68 -3.46
C ALA A 86 -1.88 10.52 -3.77
N GLN A 87 -2.45 9.32 -3.60
CA GLN A 87 -3.89 9.10 -3.76
C GLN A 87 -4.72 9.79 -2.68
N ASN A 88 -4.24 9.82 -1.43
CA ASN A 88 -4.91 10.55 -0.36
C ASN A 88 -4.95 12.05 -0.68
N PHE A 89 -3.85 12.65 -1.10
CA PHE A 89 -3.83 14.05 -1.53
C PHE A 89 -4.71 14.29 -2.76
N ALA A 90 -4.71 13.36 -3.72
CA ALA A 90 -5.59 13.45 -4.89
C ALA A 90 -7.07 13.48 -4.51
N SER A 91 -7.51 12.65 -3.54
CA SER A 91 -8.90 12.64 -3.09
C SER A 91 -9.31 13.95 -2.43
N GLN A 92 -8.42 14.56 -1.64
CA GLN A 92 -8.67 15.85 -1.01
C GLN A 92 -8.61 17.01 -2.00
N ALA A 93 -7.74 16.95 -3.01
CA ALA A 93 -7.64 17.99 -4.04
C ALA A 93 -8.87 18.07 -4.96
N LEU A 94 -9.59 16.96 -5.12
CA LEU A 94 -10.76 16.85 -6.00
C LEU A 94 -12.09 17.17 -5.31
N CYS A 95 -12.12 17.25 -3.97
CA CYS A 95 -13.34 17.57 -3.22
C CYS A 95 -13.65 19.07 -3.21
N ASN A 96 -14.87 19.43 -2.78
CA ASN A 96 -15.23 20.81 -2.54
C ASN A 96 -14.47 21.36 -1.31
N PRO A 97 -14.16 22.68 -1.28
CA PRO A 97 -13.58 23.31 -0.11
C PRO A 97 -14.46 23.08 1.13
N GLY A 98 -13.85 22.67 2.25
CA GLY A 98 -14.54 22.32 3.49
C GLY A 98 -14.92 20.84 3.64
N ASP A 99 -14.81 20.02 2.58
CA ASP A 99 -15.11 18.59 2.60
C ASP A 99 -13.85 17.69 2.61
N GLU A 100 -12.66 18.28 2.81
CA GLU A 100 -11.38 17.56 2.75
C GLU A 100 -11.32 16.38 3.74
N GLY A 101 -11.87 16.58 4.94
CA GLY A 101 -11.96 15.53 5.96
C GLY A 101 -12.84 14.36 5.53
N LYS A 102 -13.99 14.65 4.88
CA LYS A 102 -14.89 13.60 4.34
C LYS A 102 -14.23 12.85 3.18
N ALA A 103 -13.52 13.56 2.30
CA ALA A 103 -12.79 12.96 1.18
C ALA A 103 -11.68 12.03 1.67
N ALA A 104 -10.90 12.46 2.68
CA ALA A 104 -9.89 11.63 3.32
C ALA A 104 -10.48 10.37 3.98
N ALA A 105 -11.59 10.52 4.70
CA ALA A 105 -12.30 9.40 5.33
C ALA A 105 -12.81 8.41 4.27
N MET A 106 -13.39 8.91 3.17
CA MET A 106 -13.89 8.08 2.07
C MET A 106 -12.77 7.34 1.34
N TYR A 107 -11.60 7.98 1.17
CA TYR A 107 -10.40 7.32 0.64
C TYR A 107 -9.96 6.16 1.55
N VAL A 108 -9.85 6.39 2.86
CA VAL A 108 -9.44 5.35 3.82
C VAL A 108 -10.45 4.21 3.83
N PHE A 109 -11.75 4.49 3.82
CA PHE A 109 -12.81 3.47 3.74
C PHE A 109 -12.68 2.62 2.47
N SER A 110 -12.59 3.26 1.30
CA SER A 110 -12.46 2.56 0.02
C SER A 110 -11.20 1.69 -0.04
N ARG A 111 -10.09 2.19 0.53
CA ARG A 111 -8.85 1.44 0.67
C ARG A 111 -9.02 0.20 1.53
N GLN A 112 -9.71 0.29 2.68
CA GLN A 112 -9.93 -0.86 3.56
C GLN A 112 -10.82 -1.93 2.90
N VAL A 113 -11.86 -1.51 2.18
CA VAL A 113 -12.68 -2.41 1.36
C VAL A 113 -11.81 -3.12 0.31
N GLY A 114 -10.97 -2.36 -0.41
CA GLY A 114 -10.04 -2.92 -1.40
C GLY A 114 -9.04 -3.91 -0.78
N MET A 115 -8.50 -3.62 0.40
CA MET A 115 -7.60 -4.53 1.13
C MET A 115 -8.30 -5.84 1.50
N SER A 116 -9.53 -5.78 2.02
CA SER A 116 -10.32 -6.96 2.39
C SER A 116 -10.62 -7.85 1.18
N LEU A 117 -11.02 -7.23 0.06
CA LEU A 117 -11.23 -7.95 -1.21
C LEU A 117 -9.93 -8.57 -1.73
N GLY A 118 -8.82 -7.82 -1.67
CA GLY A 118 -7.51 -8.28 -2.10
C GLY A 118 -7.01 -9.51 -1.32
N VAL A 119 -7.20 -9.52 0.00
CA VAL A 119 -6.87 -10.67 0.84
C VAL A 119 -7.73 -11.88 0.47
N GLY A 120 -9.04 -11.69 0.28
CA GLY A 120 -9.95 -12.77 -0.14
C GLY A 120 -9.58 -13.37 -1.49
N ILE A 121 -9.31 -12.53 -2.50
CA ILE A 121 -8.87 -12.97 -3.83
C ILE A 121 -7.53 -13.69 -3.74
N GLY A 122 -6.57 -13.14 -2.99
CA GLY A 122 -5.25 -13.74 -2.82
C GLY A 122 -5.31 -15.11 -2.16
N ALA A 123 -6.05 -15.24 -1.05
CA ALA A 123 -6.21 -16.49 -0.32
C ALA A 123 -6.90 -17.57 -1.19
N THR A 124 -8.00 -17.21 -1.86
CA THR A 124 -8.74 -18.14 -2.73
C THR A 124 -7.89 -18.60 -3.93
N THR A 125 -7.17 -17.66 -4.55
CA THR A 125 -6.24 -17.98 -5.65
C THR A 125 -5.16 -18.94 -5.18
N PHE A 126 -4.53 -18.66 -4.03
CA PHE A 126 -3.49 -19.51 -3.47
C PHE A 126 -4.00 -20.93 -3.20
N GLN A 127 -5.14 -21.06 -2.49
CA GLN A 127 -5.70 -22.36 -2.13
C GLN A 127 -6.08 -23.18 -3.37
N ASN A 128 -6.75 -22.56 -4.34
CA ASN A 128 -7.18 -23.25 -5.57
C ASN A 128 -5.99 -23.70 -6.43
N VAL A 129 -5.01 -22.82 -6.63
CA VAL A 129 -3.82 -23.14 -7.45
C VAL A 129 -2.96 -24.19 -6.79
N MET A 130 -2.74 -24.08 -5.47
CA MET A 130 -2.00 -25.09 -4.70
C MET A 130 -2.72 -26.44 -4.70
N SER A 131 -4.06 -26.44 -4.51
CA SER A 131 -4.88 -27.65 -4.56
C SER A 131 -4.78 -28.34 -5.94
N LEU A 132 -4.84 -27.56 -7.03
CA LEU A 132 -4.70 -28.06 -8.38
C LEU A 132 -3.33 -28.72 -8.59
N LYS A 133 -2.25 -28.07 -8.15
CA LYS A 133 -0.88 -28.59 -8.27
C LYS A 133 -0.71 -29.88 -7.46
N LEU A 134 -1.20 -29.94 -6.21
CA LEU A 134 -1.17 -31.13 -5.38
C LEU A 134 -1.94 -32.29 -6.01
N LYS A 135 -3.11 -32.02 -6.61
CA LYS A 135 -3.91 -33.02 -7.31
C LYS A 135 -3.17 -33.62 -8.50
N TRP A 136 -2.45 -32.82 -9.27
CA TRP A 136 -1.63 -33.33 -10.40
C TRP A 136 -0.51 -34.25 -9.94
N GLU A 137 0.04 -34.01 -8.75
CA GLU A 137 1.10 -34.83 -8.16
C GLU A 137 0.57 -35.99 -7.31
N GLY A 138 -0.76 -36.21 -7.28
CA GLY A 138 -1.39 -37.31 -6.54
C GLY A 138 -1.39 -37.14 -5.02
N LEU A 139 -1.21 -35.91 -4.51
CA LEU A 139 -1.19 -35.60 -3.08
C LEU A 139 -2.55 -35.10 -2.59
N PRO A 140 -2.85 -35.26 -1.27
CA PRO A 140 -4.11 -34.81 -0.67
C PRO A 140 -4.29 -33.30 -0.82
N THR A 141 -5.43 -32.87 -1.37
CA THR A 141 -5.77 -31.45 -1.52
C THR A 141 -6.09 -30.75 -0.20
N SER A 142 -6.34 -31.49 0.89
CA SER A 142 -6.53 -30.97 2.25
C SER A 142 -5.34 -30.17 2.76
N ILE A 143 -4.13 -30.41 2.25
CA ILE A 143 -2.93 -29.63 2.55
C ILE A 143 -3.09 -28.16 2.09
N ALA A 144 -3.74 -27.92 0.96
CA ALA A 144 -3.97 -26.57 0.45
C ALA A 144 -5.01 -25.81 1.28
N THR A 145 -6.04 -26.50 1.79
CA THR A 145 -7.10 -25.89 2.62
C THR A 145 -6.55 -25.41 3.96
N HIS A 146 -5.58 -26.13 4.54
CA HIS A 146 -4.95 -25.83 5.82
C HIS A 146 -3.46 -25.51 5.67
N ALA A 147 -3.10 -24.82 4.59
CA ALA A 147 -1.71 -24.58 4.19
C ALA A 147 -0.85 -23.98 5.31
N GLU A 148 -1.37 -23.00 6.05
CA GLU A 148 -0.65 -22.36 7.15
C GLU A 148 -0.40 -23.33 8.32
N ALA A 149 -1.41 -24.11 8.70
CA ALA A 149 -1.30 -25.09 9.78
C ALA A 149 -0.39 -26.26 9.41
N TYR A 150 -0.20 -26.54 8.13
CA TYR A 150 0.64 -27.63 7.64
C TYR A 150 2.15 -27.28 7.61
N ILE A 151 2.54 -26.01 7.71
CA ILE A 151 3.95 -25.57 7.67
C ILE A 151 4.83 -26.27 8.72
N PRO A 152 4.44 -26.40 10.01
CA PRO A 152 5.25 -27.13 10.99
C PRO A 152 5.44 -28.60 10.63
N THR A 153 4.38 -29.26 10.15
CA THR A 153 4.41 -30.65 9.69
C THR A 153 5.35 -30.80 8.49
N LEU A 154 5.31 -29.86 7.55
CA LEU A 154 6.19 -29.83 6.37
C LEU A 154 7.68 -29.74 6.77
N HIS A 155 8.00 -28.96 7.81
CA HIS A 155 9.38 -28.84 8.32
C HIS A 155 9.84 -30.13 9.03
N ALA A 156 8.93 -30.88 9.63
CA ALA A 156 9.21 -32.15 10.31
C ALA A 156 9.35 -33.34 9.35
N LEU A 157 8.90 -33.21 8.08
CA LEU A 157 9.02 -34.27 7.08
C LEU A 157 10.49 -34.53 6.72
N PRO A 158 10.90 -35.79 6.58
CA PRO A 158 12.24 -36.13 6.10
C PRO A 158 12.46 -35.60 4.67
N TYR A 159 13.70 -35.30 4.36
CA TYR A 159 14.07 -34.89 2.99
C TYR A 159 13.74 -35.99 1.99
N GLY A 160 12.94 -35.65 0.99
CA GLY A 160 12.49 -36.61 -0.04
C GLY A 160 11.56 -35.93 -1.06
N THR A 161 11.26 -36.70 -2.11
CA THR A 161 10.47 -36.25 -3.27
C THR A 161 9.13 -35.61 -2.86
N THR A 162 8.43 -36.20 -1.88
CA THR A 162 7.13 -35.67 -1.38
C THR A 162 7.27 -34.28 -0.76
N ARG A 163 8.31 -34.06 0.04
CA ARG A 163 8.59 -32.75 0.63
C ARG A 163 8.86 -31.70 -0.44
N ASP A 164 9.68 -32.02 -1.44
CA ASP A 164 10.02 -31.11 -2.53
C ASP A 164 8.81 -30.76 -3.38
N VAL A 165 7.93 -31.73 -3.68
CA VAL A 165 6.68 -31.50 -4.43
C VAL A 165 5.76 -30.55 -3.65
N ILE A 166 5.63 -30.73 -2.33
CA ILE A 166 4.81 -29.82 -1.51
C ILE A 166 5.41 -28.39 -1.51
N TYR A 167 6.73 -28.25 -1.36
CA TYR A 167 7.40 -26.94 -1.47
C TYR A 167 7.17 -26.27 -2.81
N ASP A 168 7.28 -27.01 -3.92
CA ASP A 168 7.02 -26.49 -5.26
C ASP A 168 5.56 -26.08 -5.44
N SER A 169 4.63 -26.79 -4.78
CA SER A 169 3.21 -26.42 -4.79
C SER A 169 2.94 -25.10 -4.03
N TYR A 170 3.59 -24.90 -2.88
CA TYR A 170 3.54 -23.60 -2.17
C TYR A 170 4.13 -22.47 -3.00
N LYS A 171 5.30 -22.70 -3.60
CA LYS A 171 5.97 -21.72 -4.45
C LYS A 171 5.09 -21.32 -5.64
N PHE A 172 4.53 -22.33 -6.34
CA PHE A 172 3.66 -22.11 -7.48
C PHE A 172 2.41 -21.31 -7.09
N GLY A 173 1.76 -21.65 -5.96
CA GLY A 173 0.62 -20.90 -5.43
C GLY A 173 0.97 -19.42 -5.18
N ILE A 174 2.10 -19.15 -4.53
CA ILE A 174 2.58 -17.78 -4.27
C ILE A 174 2.86 -17.05 -5.58
N GLN A 175 3.52 -17.67 -6.54
CA GLN A 175 3.84 -17.05 -7.84
C GLN A 175 2.57 -16.62 -8.59
N ILE A 176 1.52 -17.44 -8.60
CA ILE A 176 0.25 -17.10 -9.25
C ILE A 176 -0.48 -15.97 -8.52
N VAL A 177 -0.46 -15.93 -7.18
CA VAL A 177 -1.02 -14.81 -6.41
C VAL A 177 -0.33 -13.50 -6.81
N PHE A 178 1.01 -13.50 -6.91
CA PHE A 178 1.75 -12.30 -7.34
C PHE A 178 1.54 -11.98 -8.83
N ALA A 179 1.27 -12.97 -9.68
CA ALA A 179 0.84 -12.73 -11.06
C ALA A 179 -0.50 -11.98 -11.13
N VAL A 180 -1.48 -12.39 -10.31
CA VAL A 180 -2.76 -11.69 -10.19
C VAL A 180 -2.56 -10.27 -9.65
N ALA A 181 -1.71 -10.10 -8.63
CA ALA A 181 -1.38 -8.77 -8.10
C ALA A 181 -0.71 -7.88 -9.15
N LEU A 182 0.20 -8.43 -9.97
CA LEU A 182 0.82 -7.72 -11.09
C LEU A 182 -0.22 -7.29 -12.13
N ALA A 183 -1.12 -8.19 -12.52
CA ALA A 183 -2.19 -7.88 -13.47
C ALA A 183 -3.09 -6.73 -12.95
N LEU A 184 -3.50 -6.79 -11.69
CA LEU A 184 -4.29 -5.73 -11.04
C LEU A 184 -3.52 -4.40 -10.98
N SER A 185 -2.21 -4.43 -10.69
CA SER A 185 -1.37 -3.23 -10.66
C SER A 185 -1.25 -2.58 -12.04
N VAL A 186 -1.12 -3.40 -13.10
CA VAL A 186 -1.08 -2.92 -14.49
C VAL A 186 -2.43 -2.29 -14.88
N VAL A 187 -3.55 -2.94 -14.54
CA VAL A 187 -4.89 -2.37 -14.76
C VAL A 187 -5.03 -1.03 -14.02
N ALA A 188 -4.63 -0.96 -12.76
CA ALA A 188 -4.67 0.27 -11.98
C ALA A 188 -3.78 1.38 -12.58
N LEU A 189 -2.60 1.04 -13.10
CA LEU A 189 -1.74 1.97 -13.81
C LEU A 189 -2.42 2.53 -15.06
N ILE A 190 -3.01 1.66 -15.89
CA ILE A 190 -3.72 2.06 -17.11
C ILE A 190 -4.90 2.98 -16.76
N LEU A 191 -5.73 2.61 -15.79
CA LEU A 191 -6.85 3.43 -15.33
C LEU A 191 -6.38 4.79 -14.79
N THR A 192 -5.28 4.81 -14.04
CA THR A 192 -4.70 6.05 -13.53
C THR A 192 -4.25 6.97 -14.68
N VAL A 193 -3.54 6.44 -15.66
CA VAL A 193 -3.06 7.23 -16.81
C VAL A 193 -4.22 7.79 -17.64
N LEU A 194 -5.27 6.99 -17.86
CA LEU A 194 -6.40 7.34 -18.70
C LEU A 194 -7.39 8.32 -18.01
N PHE A 195 -7.70 8.09 -16.75
CA PHE A 195 -8.79 8.79 -16.07
C PHE A 195 -8.35 9.86 -15.08
N MET A 196 -7.12 9.83 -14.59
CA MET A 196 -6.66 10.77 -13.59
C MET A 196 -6.40 12.15 -14.21
N LYS A 197 -7.29 13.11 -13.92
CA LYS A 197 -7.12 14.51 -14.35
C LYS A 197 -6.09 15.20 -13.48
N ASN A 198 -5.33 16.11 -14.08
CA ASN A 198 -4.41 16.97 -13.37
C ASN A 198 -5.17 18.21 -12.89
N VAL A 199 -5.37 18.34 -11.58
CA VAL A 199 -5.97 19.53 -10.97
C VAL A 199 -4.86 20.21 -10.19
N ASN A 200 -4.66 21.51 -10.44
CA ASN A 200 -3.67 22.31 -9.72
C ASN A 200 -4.11 22.46 -8.26
N MET A 201 -3.22 22.12 -7.32
CA MET A 201 -3.49 22.20 -5.88
C MET A 201 -3.34 23.62 -5.31
N ASP A 202 -3.06 24.63 -6.14
CA ASP A 202 -3.01 26.05 -5.76
C ASP A 202 -4.41 26.61 -5.42
N ARG A 203 -5.14 25.91 -4.56
CA ARG A 203 -6.33 26.45 -3.94
C ARG A 203 -5.87 27.32 -2.76
N LYS A 204 -6.21 28.60 -2.79
CA LYS A 204 -6.23 29.41 -1.55
C LYS A 204 -7.19 28.68 -0.60
N LEU A 205 -6.64 28.14 0.46
CA LEU A 205 -7.45 27.71 1.60
C LEU A 205 -8.16 28.96 2.11
N ASP A 206 -9.42 29.14 1.75
CA ASP A 206 -10.34 30.01 2.48
C ASP A 206 -10.58 29.31 3.82
N THR A 207 -9.62 29.45 4.71
CA THR A 207 -9.73 28.92 6.06
C THR A 207 -10.68 29.82 6.83
N GLU A 208 -11.76 29.24 7.36
CA GLU A 208 -12.61 29.88 8.37
C GLU A 208 -11.78 30.56 9.49
N HIS A 209 -10.60 30.02 9.78
CA HIS A 209 -9.62 30.61 10.71
C HIS A 209 -9.14 32.00 10.32
N ILE A 210 -8.97 32.32 9.03
CA ILE A 210 -8.61 33.69 8.61
C ILE A 210 -9.76 34.65 8.88
N LEU A 211 -11.00 34.19 8.71
CA LEU A 211 -12.18 35.01 9.02
C LEU A 211 -12.37 35.20 10.53
N ASP A 212 -12.09 34.19 11.34
CA ASP A 212 -12.15 34.27 12.79
C ASP A 212 -11.02 35.14 13.36
N ASP A 213 -9.80 35.03 12.88
CA ASP A 213 -8.70 35.91 13.26
C ASP A 213 -8.97 37.36 12.85
N GLN A 214 -9.50 37.61 11.66
CA GLN A 214 -9.88 38.95 11.26
C GLN A 214 -11.09 39.51 12.06
N ARG A 215 -12.04 38.66 12.44
CA ARG A 215 -13.15 39.06 13.34
C ARG A 215 -12.65 39.36 14.74
N MET A 216 -11.76 38.56 15.29
CA MET A 216 -11.14 38.78 16.58
C MET A 216 -10.29 40.05 16.58
N ALA A 217 -9.44 40.23 15.57
CA ALA A 217 -8.64 41.45 15.45
C ALA A 217 -9.50 42.73 15.36
N ARG A 218 -10.61 42.71 14.62
CA ARG A 218 -11.58 43.81 14.57
C ARG A 218 -12.32 44.03 15.89
N HIS A 219 -12.56 42.98 16.64
CA HIS A 219 -13.22 43.09 17.98
C HIS A 219 -12.28 43.68 19.01
N TRP A 220 -11.01 43.28 19.01
CA TRP A 220 -10.00 43.85 19.92
C TRP A 220 -9.66 45.29 19.55
N GLY A 221 -9.48 45.63 18.29
CA GLY A 221 -9.25 47.04 17.88
C GLY A 221 -10.39 47.97 18.22
N ARG A 222 -11.66 47.53 18.21
CA ARG A 222 -12.81 48.33 18.68
C ARG A 222 -12.82 48.51 20.18
N LYS A 223 -12.39 47.52 20.98
CA LYS A 223 -12.27 47.63 22.42
C LYS A 223 -11.17 48.62 22.84
N GLU A 224 -10.03 48.59 22.19
CA GLU A 224 -8.94 49.54 22.43
C GLU A 224 -9.37 50.99 22.12
N GLN A 225 -10.06 51.21 21.00
CA GLN A 225 -10.59 52.55 20.68
C GLN A 225 -11.65 53.05 21.68
N ALA A 226 -12.49 52.17 22.22
CA ALA A 226 -13.47 52.52 23.24
C ALA A 226 -12.80 52.89 24.56
N LEU A 227 -11.77 52.18 24.98
CA LEU A 227 -11.00 52.47 26.19
C LEU A 227 -10.21 53.79 26.10
N ASP A 228 -9.67 54.10 24.91
CA ASP A 228 -8.93 55.34 24.67
C ASP A 228 -9.86 56.58 24.59
N SER A 229 -11.14 56.40 24.24
CA SER A 229 -12.17 57.45 24.26
C SER A 229 -12.69 57.74 25.65
N ASP A 230 -12.79 56.74 26.53
CA ASP A 230 -13.25 56.90 27.92
C ASP A 230 -12.14 57.50 28.85
N GLY A 231 -10.86 57.27 28.52
CA GLY A 231 -9.73 57.81 29.28
C GLY A 231 -9.40 59.30 29.00
N LYS A 232 -10.14 59.92 28.06
CA LYS A 232 -9.94 61.34 27.66
C LYS A 232 -11.06 62.30 28.18
N GLN A 233 -11.99 61.80 29.00
CA GLN A 233 -12.94 62.62 29.74
C GLN A 233 -12.49 62.76 31.19
#